data_7ad667da8b8a6b4684ce39a5ee686379
#
_entry.id   7ad667da8b8a6b4684ce39a5ee686379
#
_cell.length_a   1.000
_cell.length_b   1.000
_cell.length_c   1.000
_cell.angle_alpha   90.00
_cell.angle_beta   90.00
_cell.angle_gamma   90.00
#
_symmetry.space_group_name_H-M   'P 1'
#
loop_
_entity.id
_entity.type
_entity.pdbx_description
1 polymer ?
#
loop_
_entity_poly.entity_id
_entity_poly.type
_entity_poly.pdbx_seq_one_letter_code
_entity_poly.pdbx_strand_id
1 'polypeptide(L)'
;MALKMVIQGDSWSLLDDGVTVLTVKEPEDEKETVLSVSGSLRSDTVLYFKDELAALATMGADVVLDFSELKYISNACQQALLTTQQQMDSLNKGSLTLRNVPKEIYKEFERINLHELLMIE
;
A
#
# COMPACT_ATOMS: atom_id res chain seq x y z
N MET A 1 -19.90 -3.40 -10.85
CA MET A 1 -19.15 -2.19 -10.52
C MET A 1 -17.80 -2.24 -11.19
N ALA A 2 -17.47 -1.21 -11.93
CA ALA A 2 -16.19 -1.13 -12.60
C ALA A 2 -15.35 -0.02 -11.97
N LEU A 3 -14.17 -0.36 -11.51
CA LEU A 3 -13.20 0.63 -11.08
C LEU A 3 -12.52 1.20 -12.32
N LYS A 4 -12.35 2.51 -12.33
CA LYS A 4 -11.64 3.20 -13.41
C LYS A 4 -10.36 3.79 -12.85
N MET A 5 -9.23 3.49 -13.49
CA MET A 5 -7.95 4.08 -13.11
C MET A 5 -7.72 5.37 -13.87
N VAL A 6 -7.30 6.40 -13.14
CA VAL A 6 -6.92 7.70 -13.71
C VAL A 6 -5.49 8.00 -13.26
N ILE A 7 -4.62 8.30 -14.22
CA ILE A 7 -3.23 8.62 -13.95
C ILE A 7 -3.03 10.11 -14.15
N GLN A 8 -2.46 10.78 -13.13
CA GLN A 8 -2.17 12.21 -13.18
C GLN A 8 -0.75 12.44 -12.64
N GLY A 9 0.20 12.72 -13.55
CA GLY A 9 1.57 12.99 -13.15
C GLY A 9 2.18 11.81 -12.38
N ASP A 10 2.52 12.05 -11.12
CA ASP A 10 3.15 11.08 -10.22
C ASP A 10 2.14 10.31 -9.35
N SER A 11 0.85 10.44 -9.63
CA SER A 11 -0.17 9.76 -8.86
C SER A 11 -1.15 9.01 -9.75
N TRP A 12 -1.79 7.98 -9.18
CA TRP A 12 -2.91 7.32 -9.84
C TRP A 12 -4.04 7.14 -8.83
N SER A 13 -5.24 7.13 -9.35
CA SER A 13 -6.44 6.99 -8.53
C SER A 13 -7.37 5.95 -9.13
N LEU A 14 -8.12 5.28 -8.26
CA LEU A 14 -9.20 4.39 -8.65
C LEU A 14 -10.52 5.06 -8.30
N LEU A 15 -11.41 5.14 -9.28
CA LEU A 15 -12.71 5.75 -9.12
C LEU A 15 -13.78 4.68 -9.28
N ASP A 16 -14.78 4.72 -8.42
CA ASP A 16 -15.98 3.90 -8.50
C ASP A 16 -17.15 4.84 -8.76
N ASP A 17 -17.71 4.76 -9.96
CA ASP A 17 -18.85 5.59 -10.38
C ASP A 17 -18.57 7.09 -10.18
N GLY A 18 -17.37 7.52 -10.52
CA GLY A 18 -16.95 8.93 -10.42
C GLY A 18 -16.47 9.36 -9.05
N VAL A 19 -16.55 8.48 -8.06
CA VAL A 19 -16.08 8.78 -6.70
C VAL A 19 -14.69 8.16 -6.47
N THR A 20 -13.74 8.96 -6.02
CA THR A 20 -12.38 8.48 -5.74
C THR A 20 -12.40 7.52 -4.55
N VAL A 21 -11.92 6.30 -4.77
CA VAL A 21 -11.81 5.27 -3.75
C VAL A 21 -10.42 5.23 -3.15
N LEU A 22 -9.40 5.27 -4.01
CA LEU A 22 -8.01 5.10 -3.61
C LEU A 22 -7.13 6.02 -4.45
N THR A 23 -6.15 6.64 -3.82
CA THR A 23 -5.12 7.41 -4.51
C THR A 23 -3.75 6.96 -3.99
N VAL A 24 -2.84 6.69 -4.91
CA VAL A 24 -1.45 6.38 -4.60
C VAL A 24 -0.58 7.43 -5.27
N LYS A 25 0.18 8.14 -4.46
CA LYS A 25 1.09 9.17 -4.95
C LYS A 25 2.53 8.70 -4.79
N GLU A 26 3.28 8.71 -5.89
CA GLU A 26 4.67 8.35 -5.90
C GLU A 26 5.55 9.46 -5.34
N PRO A 27 6.78 9.14 -4.88
CA PRO A 27 7.64 10.13 -4.24
C PRO A 27 8.19 11.16 -5.24
N GLU A 28 8.36 12.37 -4.74
CA GLU A 28 9.02 13.44 -5.51
C GLU A 28 10.54 13.39 -5.33
N ASP A 29 11.02 12.71 -4.29
CA ASP A 29 12.44 12.62 -3.96
C ASP A 29 12.95 11.20 -4.25
N GLU A 30 14.05 11.11 -5.01
CA GLU A 30 14.64 9.83 -5.41
C GLU A 30 15.39 9.12 -4.30
N LYS A 31 15.67 9.78 -3.17
CA LYS A 31 16.47 9.20 -2.08
C LYS A 31 15.73 8.16 -1.25
N GLU A 32 14.41 8.31 -1.15
CA GLU A 32 13.58 7.41 -0.37
C GLU A 32 12.28 7.19 -1.12
N THR A 33 11.92 5.94 -1.36
CA THR A 33 10.67 5.62 -2.08
C THR A 33 9.51 5.64 -1.08
N VAL A 34 8.90 6.79 -0.91
CA VAL A 34 7.75 6.96 -0.02
C VAL A 34 6.50 7.13 -0.87
N LEU A 35 5.58 6.18 -0.76
CA LEU A 35 4.29 6.26 -1.44
C LEU A 35 3.23 6.69 -0.44
N SER A 36 2.50 7.75 -0.78
CA SER A 36 1.36 8.18 0.03
C SER A 36 0.12 7.46 -0.47
N VAL A 37 -0.56 6.74 0.41
CA VAL A 37 -1.76 5.96 0.08
C VAL A 37 -2.93 6.57 0.83
N SER A 38 -3.90 7.11 0.09
CA SER A 38 -5.07 7.76 0.68
C SER A 38 -6.36 7.13 0.19
N GLY A 39 -7.37 7.15 1.03
CA GLY A 39 -8.68 6.58 0.72
C GLY A 39 -8.86 5.21 1.32
N SER A 40 -9.36 4.27 0.54
CA SER A 40 -9.71 2.93 1.03
C SER A 40 -9.06 1.84 0.21
N LEU A 41 -8.34 0.95 0.88
CA LEU A 41 -7.80 -0.27 0.27
C LEU A 41 -8.86 -1.37 0.40
N ARG A 42 -9.81 -1.37 -0.53
CA ARG A 42 -10.93 -2.31 -0.55
C ARG A 42 -10.53 -3.63 -1.21
N SER A 43 -11.35 -4.64 -1.04
CA SER A 43 -11.13 -5.95 -1.67
C SER A 43 -11.08 -5.84 -3.19
N ASP A 44 -11.86 -4.95 -3.78
CA ASP A 44 -11.88 -4.76 -5.24
C ASP A 44 -10.70 -3.94 -5.77
N THR A 45 -9.89 -3.30 -4.90
CA THR A 45 -8.70 -2.58 -5.30
C THR A 45 -7.43 -3.43 -5.16
N VAL A 46 -7.52 -4.64 -4.64
CA VAL A 46 -6.37 -5.44 -4.25
C VAL A 46 -5.42 -5.75 -5.42
N LEU A 47 -5.96 -6.02 -6.60
CA LEU A 47 -5.10 -6.34 -7.76
C LEU A 47 -4.24 -5.15 -8.17
N TYR A 48 -4.79 -3.96 -8.16
CA TYR A 48 -4.04 -2.74 -8.47
C TYR A 48 -2.95 -2.48 -7.43
N PHE A 49 -3.29 -2.65 -6.17
CA PHE A 49 -2.35 -2.45 -5.07
C PHE A 49 -1.22 -3.49 -5.11
N LYS A 50 -1.55 -4.76 -5.34
CA LYS A 50 -0.56 -5.84 -5.46
C LYS A 50 0.39 -5.60 -6.63
N ASP A 51 -0.12 -5.15 -7.77
CA ASP A 51 0.70 -4.87 -8.94
C ASP A 51 1.72 -3.77 -8.64
N GLU A 52 1.30 -2.72 -7.94
CA GLU A 52 2.20 -1.63 -7.54
C GLU A 52 3.30 -2.15 -6.61
N LEU A 53 2.91 -2.91 -5.59
CA LEU A 53 3.87 -3.48 -4.64
C LEU A 53 4.82 -4.47 -5.30
N ALA A 54 4.31 -5.30 -6.22
CA ALA A 54 5.12 -6.29 -6.93
C ALA A 54 6.18 -5.60 -7.81
N ALA A 55 5.81 -4.51 -8.48
CA ALA A 55 6.74 -3.75 -9.28
C ALA A 55 7.87 -3.19 -8.42
N LEU A 56 7.54 -2.63 -7.25
CA LEU A 56 8.53 -2.08 -6.32
C LEU A 56 9.43 -3.18 -5.75
N ALA A 57 8.87 -4.32 -5.40
CA ALA A 57 9.64 -5.46 -4.89
C ALA A 57 10.63 -5.97 -5.94
N THR A 58 10.20 -6.03 -7.20
CA THR A 58 11.04 -6.47 -8.32
C THR A 58 12.22 -5.51 -8.53
N MET A 59 12.01 -4.23 -8.30
CA MET A 59 13.07 -3.22 -8.40
C MET A 59 14.09 -3.29 -7.25
N GLY A 60 13.77 -4.00 -6.17
CA GLY A 60 14.64 -4.10 -5.01
C GLY A 60 14.70 -2.80 -4.20
N ALA A 61 13.66 -1.98 -4.27
CA ALA A 61 13.62 -0.70 -3.58
C ALA A 61 13.31 -0.84 -2.09
N ASP A 62 13.82 0.11 -1.30
CA ASP A 62 13.36 0.29 0.08
C ASP A 62 12.13 1.20 0.03
N VAL A 63 10.97 0.64 0.32
CA VAL A 63 9.69 1.30 0.14
C VAL A 63 9.09 1.64 1.49
N VAL A 64 8.62 2.88 1.62
CA VAL A 64 7.85 3.33 2.77
C VAL A 64 6.44 3.66 2.26
N LEU A 65 5.43 3.06 2.89
CA LEU A 65 4.04 3.39 2.62
C LEU A 65 3.54 4.32 3.72
N ASP A 66 3.16 5.52 3.33
CA ASP A 66 2.60 6.50 4.27
C ASP A 66 1.09 6.36 4.26
N PHE A 67 0.54 5.92 5.39
CA PHE A 67 -0.89 5.65 5.55
C PHE A 67 -1.63 6.76 6.30
N SER A 68 -1.03 7.93 6.45
CA SER A 68 -1.64 9.02 7.23
C SER A 68 -3.07 9.38 6.78
N GLU A 69 -3.36 9.22 5.49
CA GLU A 69 -4.68 9.53 4.92
C GLU A 69 -5.48 8.27 4.56
N LEU A 70 -5.04 7.11 5.01
CA LEU A 70 -5.75 5.87 4.75
C LEU A 70 -6.93 5.74 5.72
N LYS A 71 -8.12 5.44 5.17
CA LYS A 71 -9.37 5.34 5.95
C LYS A 71 -9.78 3.90 6.24
N TYR A 72 -9.39 2.96 5.38
CA TYR A 72 -9.83 1.57 5.50
C TYR A 72 -8.85 0.65 4.79
N ILE A 73 -8.67 -0.55 5.33
CA ILE A 73 -7.88 -1.59 4.68
C ILE A 73 -8.57 -2.94 4.82
N SER A 74 -8.79 -3.60 3.67
CA SER A 74 -9.41 -4.93 3.64
C SER A 74 -8.41 -6.01 4.07
N ASN A 75 -8.94 -7.19 4.44
CA ASN A 75 -8.09 -8.34 4.75
C ASN A 75 -7.21 -8.73 3.56
N ALA A 76 -7.77 -8.67 2.35
CA ALA A 76 -7.00 -9.01 1.14
C ALA A 76 -5.80 -8.08 0.96
N CYS A 77 -5.97 -6.79 1.20
CA CYS A 77 -4.87 -5.83 1.10
C CYS A 77 -3.86 -6.00 2.24
N GLN A 78 -4.31 -6.37 3.43
CA GLN A 78 -3.41 -6.69 4.53
C GLN A 78 -2.53 -7.89 4.19
N GLN A 79 -3.12 -8.94 3.60
CA GLN A 79 -2.36 -10.10 3.16
C GLN A 79 -1.38 -9.74 2.03
N ALA A 80 -1.75 -8.81 1.16
CA ALA A 80 -0.85 -8.34 0.11
C ALA A 80 0.39 -7.67 0.69
N LEU A 81 0.25 -6.89 1.77
CA LEU A 81 1.38 -6.29 2.46
C LEU A 81 2.34 -7.35 3.00
N LEU A 82 1.78 -8.37 3.66
CA LEU A 82 2.59 -9.44 4.23
C LEU A 82 3.31 -10.25 3.14
N THR A 83 2.60 -10.60 2.07
CA THR A 83 3.17 -11.33 0.95
C THR A 83 4.33 -10.56 0.31
N THR A 84 4.16 -9.25 0.14
CA THR A 84 5.20 -8.40 -0.43
C THR A 84 6.43 -8.36 0.47
N GLN A 85 6.24 -8.21 1.78
CA GLN A 85 7.36 -8.21 2.72
C GLN A 85 8.10 -9.54 2.70
N GLN A 86 7.38 -10.66 2.68
CA GLN A 86 7.98 -11.98 2.59
C GLN A 86 8.76 -12.17 1.29
N GLN A 87 8.23 -11.65 0.20
CA GLN A 87 8.91 -11.70 -1.09
C GLN A 87 10.22 -10.91 -1.06
N MET A 88 10.21 -9.71 -0.49
CA MET A 88 11.41 -8.88 -0.35
C MET A 88 12.46 -9.56 0.53
N ASP A 89 12.03 -10.16 1.64
CA ASP A 89 12.92 -10.90 2.54
C ASP A 89 13.54 -12.10 1.82
N SER A 90 12.74 -12.82 1.04
CA SER A 90 13.19 -13.98 0.27
C SER A 90 14.21 -13.61 -0.80
N LEU A 91 14.01 -12.48 -1.47
CA LEU A 91 14.93 -11.99 -2.49
C LEU A 91 16.16 -11.32 -1.88
N ASN A 92 16.14 -11.06 -0.59
CA ASN A 92 17.18 -10.37 0.13
C ASN A 92 17.50 -9.00 -0.47
N LYS A 93 16.48 -8.34 -0.99
CA LYS A 93 16.56 -7.02 -1.64
C LYS A 93 15.36 -6.18 -1.27
N GLY A 94 15.62 -4.94 -0.87
CA GLY A 94 14.57 -4.00 -0.56
C GLY A 94 13.91 -4.27 0.78
N SER A 95 13.03 -3.38 1.16
CA SER A 95 12.27 -3.48 2.41
C SER A 95 10.94 -2.76 2.24
N LEU A 96 9.97 -3.15 3.05
CA LEU A 96 8.66 -2.51 3.10
C LEU A 96 8.40 -2.04 4.53
N THR A 97 8.21 -0.75 4.70
CA THR A 97 7.94 -0.14 6.00
C THR A 97 6.65 0.66 5.92
N LEU A 98 5.82 0.58 6.96
CA LEU A 98 4.59 1.36 7.06
C LEU A 98 4.83 2.53 8.00
N ARG A 99 4.41 3.72 7.57
CA ARG A 99 4.61 4.97 8.33
C ARG A 99 3.28 5.67 8.53
N ASN A 100 3.14 6.32 9.68
CA ASN A 100 1.96 7.12 10.03
C ASN A 100 0.67 6.29 9.95
N VAL A 101 0.72 5.06 10.46
CA VAL A 101 -0.45 4.17 10.43
C VAL A 101 -1.50 4.70 11.38
N PRO A 102 -2.70 5.04 10.90
CA PRO A 102 -3.77 5.49 11.78
C PRO A 102 -4.14 4.42 12.80
N LYS A 103 -4.58 4.85 13.96
CA LYS A 103 -4.93 3.96 15.06
C LYS A 103 -5.94 2.88 14.66
N GLU A 104 -6.95 3.27 13.88
CA GLU A 104 -7.98 2.33 13.43
C GLU A 104 -7.41 1.28 12.46
N ILE A 105 -6.46 1.67 11.63
CA ILE A 105 -5.77 0.74 10.72
C ILE A 105 -4.88 -0.20 11.51
N TYR A 106 -4.15 0.32 12.50
CA TYR A 106 -3.30 -0.51 13.36
C TYR A 106 -4.10 -1.56 14.11
N LYS A 107 -5.31 -1.22 14.56
CA LYS A 107 -6.21 -2.17 15.22
C LYS A 107 -6.58 -3.34 14.30
N GLU A 108 -6.74 -3.07 13.02
CA GLU A 108 -7.00 -4.13 12.04
C GLU A 108 -5.82 -5.09 11.94
N PHE A 109 -4.60 -4.57 11.98
CA PHE A 109 -3.40 -5.42 11.98
C PHE A 109 -3.31 -6.25 13.26
N GLU A 110 -3.63 -5.67 14.42
CA GLU A 110 -3.63 -6.38 15.68
C GLU A 110 -4.64 -7.53 15.70
N ARG A 111 -5.79 -7.33 15.08
CA ARG A 111 -6.87 -8.30 15.07
C ARG A 111 -6.44 -9.65 14.47
N ILE A 112 -5.51 -9.63 13.51
CA ILE A 112 -4.99 -10.84 12.86
C ILE A 112 -3.49 -11.02 13.07
N ASN A 113 -2.92 -10.33 14.06
CA ASN A 113 -1.51 -10.41 14.46
C ASN A 113 -0.51 -9.99 13.39
N LEU A 114 -0.93 -9.21 12.41
CA LEU A 114 -0.01 -8.68 11.39
C LEU A 114 0.92 -7.60 11.94
N HIS A 115 0.55 -6.94 13.04
CA HIS A 115 1.38 -5.91 13.66
C HIS A 115 2.74 -6.46 14.13
N GLU A 116 2.81 -7.78 14.37
CA GLU A 116 4.06 -8.44 14.76
C GLU A 116 4.92 -8.85 13.56
N LEU A 117 4.32 -8.94 12.38
CA LEU A 117 4.97 -9.43 11.16
C LEU A 117 5.38 -8.31 10.21
N LEU A 118 4.70 -7.16 10.27
CA LEU A 118 4.97 -6.03 9.40
C LEU A 118 5.92 -5.04 10.09
N MET A 119 6.76 -4.38 9.29
CA MET A 119 7.63 -3.32 9.79
C MET A 119 6.82 -2.02 9.86
N ILE A 120 6.50 -1.58 11.07
CA ILE A 120 5.68 -0.38 11.32
C ILE A 120 6.52 0.63 12.10
N GLU A 121 6.66 1.82 11.54
CA GLU A 121 7.30 2.94 12.23
C GLU A 121 6.38 3.58 13.25
#